data_cb871023c4d0faf4c6b4a9f853f49975
#
_entry.id   cb871023c4d0faf4c6b4a9f853f49975
#
_cell.length_a   1.000
_cell.length_b   1.000
_cell.length_c   1.000
_cell.angle_alpha   90.00
_cell.angle_beta   90.00
_cell.angle_gamma   90.00
#
_symmetry.space_group_name_H-M   'P 1'
#
loop_
_entity.id
_entity.type
_entity.pdbx_description
1 polymer ?
#
loop_
_entity_poly.entity_id
_entity_poly.type
_entity_poly.pdbx_seq_one_letter_code
_entity_poly.pdbx_strand_id
1 'polypeptide(L)'
;MEESHENLLGAMINMITILRIGHRKLRDARLSTHCGLVSRALGADEIIYSGEQDSQLIESIRDITKRWGGPFKVTYEENWRKIIKAYKKKGFSAVHLTMYGLPIEKKINELRKHKKILVIIGSEKVPGEVYILADYNIAVTNQPHSEVAALSIFLHEYFKGKELHKKFKNAKIKIIPSERGKNVIKK
;
A
#
# COMPACT_ATOMS: atom_id res chain seq x y z
N MET A 1 8.62 -41.07 -1.68
CA MET A 1 8.85 -40.32 -0.40
C MET A 1 10.03 -39.37 -0.60
N GLU A 2 9.89 -38.41 -1.55
CA GLU A 2 10.95 -37.40 -1.87
C GLU A 2 10.33 -36.15 -2.51
N GLU A 3 9.30 -35.57 -1.89
CA GLU A 3 8.64 -34.34 -2.38
C GLU A 3 8.45 -33.29 -1.29
N SER A 4 9.27 -33.25 -0.27
CA SER A 4 9.04 -32.34 0.87
C SER A 4 10.20 -31.42 1.28
N HIS A 5 11.31 -31.37 0.57
CA HIS A 5 12.47 -30.56 0.98
C HIS A 5 12.83 -29.35 0.10
N GLU A 6 12.25 -29.18 -1.09
CA GLU A 6 12.56 -28.02 -1.95
C GLU A 6 11.67 -26.80 -1.76
N ASN A 7 10.61 -26.88 -0.96
CA ASN A 7 9.67 -25.75 -0.75
C ASN A 7 10.00 -24.81 0.41
N LEU A 8 11.13 -24.95 1.06
CA LEU A 8 11.54 -24.14 2.22
C LEU A 8 12.63 -23.09 1.93
N LEU A 9 13.21 -23.07 0.74
CA LEU A 9 14.21 -22.09 0.34
C LEU A 9 13.58 -20.94 -0.43
N GLY A 10 13.19 -19.88 0.34
CA GLY A 10 13.10 -18.55 -0.24
C GLY A 10 11.78 -18.14 -0.88
N ALA A 11 10.67 -18.21 -0.17
CA ALA A 11 9.61 -17.24 -0.43
C ALA A 11 10.20 -15.84 -0.20
N MET A 12 10.83 -15.25 -1.23
CA MET A 12 11.34 -13.89 -1.18
C MET A 12 10.15 -12.97 -0.87
N ILE A 13 10.11 -12.49 0.36
CA ILE A 13 9.03 -11.66 0.88
C ILE A 13 9.00 -10.37 0.04
N ASN A 14 7.93 -10.18 -0.70
CA ASN A 14 7.69 -8.91 -1.37
C ASN A 14 7.50 -7.84 -0.31
N MET A 15 8.17 -6.71 -0.44
CA MET A 15 8.06 -5.58 0.46
C MET A 15 7.43 -4.40 -0.26
N ILE A 16 6.22 -4.05 0.14
CA ILE A 16 5.46 -2.95 -0.46
C ILE A 16 5.29 -1.84 0.57
N THR A 17 5.86 -0.69 0.28
CA THR A 17 5.67 0.53 1.07
C THR A 17 4.85 1.53 0.26
N ILE A 18 3.88 2.15 0.89
CA ILE A 18 3.07 3.21 0.29
C ILE A 18 3.57 4.57 0.79
N LEU A 19 3.81 5.50 -0.11
CA LEU A 19 4.07 6.89 0.20
C LEU A 19 2.90 7.74 -0.28
N ARG A 20 2.15 8.32 0.67
CA ARG A 20 1.09 9.25 0.37
C ARG A 20 1.57 10.69 0.55
N ILE A 21 1.66 11.41 -0.58
CA ILE A 21 2.14 12.80 -0.64
C ILE A 21 0.98 13.79 -0.51
N GLY A 22 1.23 14.90 0.17
CA GLY A 22 0.35 16.07 0.18
C GLY A 22 -0.88 15.89 1.06
N HIS A 23 -0.76 15.16 2.19
CA HIS A 23 -1.83 15.10 3.18
C HIS A 23 -2.12 16.49 3.76
N ARG A 24 -3.41 16.87 3.81
CA ARG A 24 -3.94 18.06 4.45
C ARG A 24 -4.95 17.65 5.51
N LYS A 25 -4.71 18.03 6.74
CA LYS A 25 -5.45 17.56 7.92
C LYS A 25 -6.95 17.82 7.84
N LEU A 26 -7.34 19.03 7.46
CA LEU A 26 -8.77 19.41 7.40
C LEU A 26 -9.49 18.83 6.17
N ARG A 27 -8.81 18.66 5.06
CA ARG A 27 -9.43 18.26 3.78
C ARG A 27 -9.36 16.76 3.49
N ASP A 28 -8.23 16.15 3.84
CA ASP A 28 -7.91 14.82 3.34
C ASP A 28 -7.96 13.73 4.43
N ALA A 29 -8.32 14.07 5.68
CA ALA A 29 -8.27 13.15 6.83
C ALA A 29 -8.97 11.80 6.56
N ARG A 30 -10.20 11.85 6.05
CA ARG A 30 -10.96 10.63 5.72
C ARG A 30 -10.31 9.84 4.59
N LEU A 31 -9.91 10.50 3.51
CA LEU A 31 -9.31 9.85 2.35
C LEU A 31 -7.95 9.23 2.72
N SER A 32 -7.13 9.93 3.50
CA SER A 32 -5.86 9.41 4.02
C SER A 32 -6.06 8.19 4.92
N THR A 33 -7.09 8.21 5.77
CA THR A 33 -7.44 7.04 6.59
C THR A 33 -7.79 5.84 5.70
N HIS A 34 -8.59 6.04 4.64
CA HIS A 34 -8.93 4.97 3.71
C HIS A 34 -7.71 4.44 2.95
N CYS A 35 -6.76 5.29 2.55
CA CYS A 35 -5.49 4.83 1.98
C CYS A 35 -4.73 3.91 2.95
N GLY A 36 -4.67 4.26 4.23
CA GLY A 36 -4.04 3.42 5.26
C GLY A 36 -4.74 2.08 5.46
N LEU A 37 -6.08 2.09 5.51
CA LEU A 37 -6.89 0.87 5.65
C LEU A 37 -6.70 -0.07 4.47
N VAL A 38 -6.76 0.46 3.25
CA VAL A 38 -6.58 -0.31 2.01
C VAL A 38 -5.16 -0.85 1.92
N SER A 39 -4.15 -0.03 2.18
CA SER A 39 -2.75 -0.47 2.19
C SER A 39 -2.56 -1.68 3.09
N ARG A 40 -3.04 -1.59 4.33
CA ARG A 40 -2.97 -2.70 5.29
C ARG A 40 -3.75 -3.92 4.82
N ALA A 41 -5.01 -3.75 4.42
CA ALA A 41 -5.90 -4.84 4.07
C ALA A 41 -5.43 -5.60 2.83
N LEU A 42 -4.90 -4.89 1.83
CA LEU A 42 -4.47 -5.44 0.55
C LEU A 42 -2.96 -5.73 0.47
N GLY A 43 -2.31 -5.95 1.60
CA GLY A 43 -1.02 -6.64 1.61
C GLY A 43 0.22 -5.76 1.65
N ALA A 44 0.13 -4.43 1.66
CA ALA A 44 1.29 -3.59 1.90
C ALA A 44 1.83 -3.77 3.33
N ASP A 45 3.11 -3.45 3.53
CA ASP A 45 3.82 -3.61 4.80
C ASP A 45 3.89 -2.30 5.59
N GLU A 46 3.86 -1.17 4.88
CA GLU A 46 4.00 0.15 5.47
C GLU A 46 3.24 1.20 4.67
N ILE A 47 2.73 2.22 5.37
CA ILE A 47 2.35 3.49 4.76
C ILE A 47 3.09 4.65 5.44
N ILE A 48 3.60 5.57 4.64
CA ILE A 48 4.27 6.80 5.06
C ILE A 48 3.42 7.96 4.56
N TYR A 49 3.00 8.81 5.48
CA TYR A 49 2.30 10.06 5.14
C TYR A 49 3.29 11.20 5.06
N SER A 50 3.09 12.09 4.07
CA SER A 50 3.85 13.32 3.91
C SER A 50 2.91 14.48 3.58
N GLY A 51 3.22 15.67 4.09
CA GLY A 51 2.37 16.84 4.06
C GLY A 51 2.17 17.37 5.49
N GLU A 52 0.95 17.72 5.86
CA GLU A 52 0.64 18.12 7.23
C GLU A 52 0.73 16.91 8.18
N GLN A 53 1.34 17.13 9.35
CA GLN A 53 1.43 16.08 10.37
C GLN A 53 0.07 15.87 11.05
N ASP A 54 -0.43 14.64 11.04
CA ASP A 54 -1.70 14.24 11.65
C ASP A 54 -1.51 13.01 12.55
N SER A 55 -1.34 13.26 13.85
CA SER A 55 -1.18 12.22 14.86
C SER A 55 -2.44 11.36 15.00
N GLN A 56 -3.63 11.95 14.87
CA GLN A 56 -4.90 11.20 14.98
C GLN A 56 -5.06 10.19 13.85
N LEU A 57 -4.68 10.57 12.62
CA LEU A 57 -4.64 9.66 11.47
C LEU A 57 -3.72 8.47 11.75
N ILE A 58 -2.49 8.74 12.20
CA ILE A 58 -1.50 7.70 12.47
C ILE A 58 -1.97 6.77 13.59
N GLU A 59 -2.48 7.31 14.68
CA GLU A 59 -2.99 6.52 15.82
C GLU A 59 -4.20 5.69 15.42
N SER A 60 -5.11 6.22 14.63
CA SER A 60 -6.28 5.49 14.13
C SER A 60 -5.86 4.23 13.35
N ILE A 61 -4.90 4.33 12.45
CA ILE A 61 -4.42 3.16 11.68
C ILE A 61 -3.62 2.19 12.56
N ARG A 62 -2.85 2.70 13.53
CA ARG A 62 -2.16 1.85 14.51
C ARG A 62 -3.15 1.07 15.37
N ASP A 63 -4.24 1.71 15.83
CA ASP A 63 -5.27 1.04 16.60
C ASP A 63 -6.00 -0.05 15.79
N ILE A 64 -6.32 0.21 14.53
CA ILE A 64 -6.84 -0.81 13.61
C ILE A 64 -5.85 -1.99 13.53
N THR A 65 -4.56 -1.72 13.38
CA THR A 65 -3.55 -2.79 13.31
C THR A 65 -3.48 -3.60 14.60
N LYS A 66 -3.58 -2.96 15.77
CA LYS A 66 -3.62 -3.65 17.08
C LYS A 66 -4.84 -4.55 17.24
N ARG A 67 -6.00 -4.10 16.76
CA ARG A 67 -7.25 -4.85 16.87
C ARG A 67 -7.39 -5.97 15.84
N TRP A 68 -7.03 -5.68 14.59
CA TRP A 68 -7.27 -6.57 13.45
C TRP A 68 -6.02 -7.37 13.02
N GLY A 69 -4.90 -7.20 13.75
CA GLY A 69 -3.66 -7.91 13.52
C GLY A 69 -2.72 -7.22 12.53
N GLY A 70 -1.47 -7.67 12.54
CA GLY A 70 -0.37 -7.11 11.74
C GLY A 70 0.56 -8.18 11.20
N PRO A 71 1.79 -7.79 10.90
CA PRO A 71 2.34 -6.44 11.06
C PRO A 71 1.89 -5.45 9.98
N PHE A 72 1.80 -4.17 10.32
CA PHE A 72 1.66 -3.06 9.38
C PHE A 72 2.22 -1.79 10.04
N LYS A 73 3.12 -1.11 9.36
CA LYS A 73 3.79 0.07 9.89
C LYS A 73 3.17 1.35 9.35
N VAL A 74 3.02 2.35 10.21
CA VAL A 74 2.50 3.68 9.85
C VAL A 74 3.44 4.72 10.40
N THR A 75 3.93 5.59 9.52
CA THR A 75 4.88 6.65 9.86
C THR A 75 4.54 7.96 9.16
N TYR A 76 5.17 9.02 9.61
CA TYR A 76 5.15 10.34 9.01
C TYR A 76 6.58 10.79 8.74
N GLU A 77 6.79 11.41 7.58
CA GLU A 77 8.02 12.13 7.23
C GLU A 77 7.64 13.31 6.31
N GLU A 78 7.95 14.50 6.71
CA GLU A 78 7.62 15.71 5.99
C GLU A 78 8.22 15.75 4.59
N ASN A 79 9.48 15.35 4.47
CA ASN A 79 10.24 15.43 3.24
C ASN A 79 10.07 14.16 2.37
N TRP A 80 9.05 14.15 1.52
CA TRP A 80 8.79 13.05 0.60
C TRP A 80 9.95 12.77 -0.39
N ARG A 81 10.74 13.80 -0.77
CA ARG A 81 11.92 13.62 -1.65
C ARG A 81 12.97 12.76 -0.99
N LYS A 82 13.20 13.01 0.31
CA LYS A 82 14.11 12.22 1.15
C LYS A 82 13.67 10.77 1.20
N ILE A 83 12.36 10.51 1.31
CA ILE A 83 11.80 9.14 1.33
C ILE A 83 12.09 8.45 0.01
N ILE A 84 11.72 9.04 -1.12
CA ILE A 84 11.93 8.43 -2.45
C ILE A 84 13.42 8.08 -2.64
N LYS A 85 14.32 9.04 -2.39
CA LYS A 85 15.76 8.82 -2.53
C LYS A 85 16.29 7.72 -1.59
N ALA A 86 15.83 7.70 -0.33
CA ALA A 86 16.25 6.70 0.65
C ALA A 86 15.76 5.29 0.29
N TYR A 87 14.52 5.15 -0.18
CA TYR A 87 13.98 3.86 -0.58
C TYR A 87 14.63 3.34 -1.87
N LYS A 88 14.88 4.19 -2.85
CA LYS A 88 15.66 3.83 -4.06
C LYS A 88 17.06 3.31 -3.68
N LYS A 89 17.77 3.98 -2.75
CA LYS A 89 19.06 3.49 -2.24
C LYS A 89 18.96 2.12 -1.56
N LYS A 90 17.80 1.75 -0.99
CA LYS A 90 17.53 0.43 -0.40
C LYS A 90 17.09 -0.62 -1.43
N GLY A 91 17.11 -0.28 -2.71
CA GLY A 91 16.74 -1.17 -3.82
C GLY A 91 15.23 -1.27 -4.07
N PHE A 92 14.44 -0.28 -3.64
CA PHE A 92 13.03 -0.19 -4.01
C PHE A 92 12.88 0.45 -5.38
N SER A 93 11.98 -0.10 -6.20
CA SER A 93 11.50 0.56 -7.41
C SER A 93 10.36 1.52 -7.03
N ALA A 94 10.48 2.79 -7.41
CA ALA A 94 9.50 3.81 -7.14
C ALA A 94 8.42 3.82 -8.24
N VAL A 95 7.17 3.53 -7.88
CA VAL A 95 6.01 3.44 -8.77
C VAL A 95 5.00 4.52 -8.39
N HIS A 96 4.87 5.55 -9.22
CA HIS A 96 3.90 6.61 -9.03
C HIS A 96 2.59 6.26 -9.75
N LEU A 97 1.49 6.19 -8.99
CA LEU A 97 0.16 5.97 -9.52
C LEU A 97 -0.45 7.30 -9.95
N THR A 98 -0.73 7.44 -11.22
CA THR A 98 -1.25 8.67 -11.82
C THR A 98 -2.05 8.36 -13.08
N MET A 99 -3.17 9.06 -13.30
CA MET A 99 -3.97 8.90 -14.52
C MET A 99 -3.22 9.26 -15.81
N TYR A 100 -2.09 9.95 -15.70
CA TYR A 100 -1.24 10.36 -16.83
C TYR A 100 -0.15 9.33 -17.17
N GLY A 101 -0.06 8.24 -16.41
CA GLY A 101 0.95 7.20 -16.57
C GLY A 101 0.67 6.22 -17.72
N LEU A 102 1.57 5.26 -17.86
CA LEU A 102 1.37 4.13 -18.78
C LEU A 102 0.32 3.17 -18.21
N PRO A 103 -0.54 2.58 -19.06
CA PRO A 103 -1.55 1.62 -18.63
C PRO A 103 -0.92 0.46 -17.86
N ILE A 104 -1.51 0.11 -16.72
CA ILE A 104 -1.00 -0.92 -15.80
C ILE A 104 -0.85 -2.28 -16.49
N GLU A 105 -1.79 -2.66 -17.36
CA GLU A 105 -1.77 -3.95 -18.06
C GLU A 105 -0.53 -4.14 -18.93
N LYS A 106 0.09 -3.04 -19.41
CA LYS A 106 1.33 -3.07 -20.19
C LYS A 106 2.58 -3.24 -19.32
N LYS A 107 2.50 -2.92 -18.03
CA LYS A 107 3.67 -2.86 -17.14
C LYS A 107 3.63 -3.81 -15.95
N ILE A 108 2.49 -4.34 -15.59
CA ILE A 108 2.32 -5.14 -14.38
C ILE A 108 3.23 -6.37 -14.32
N ASN A 109 3.48 -7.03 -15.45
CA ASN A 109 4.36 -8.19 -15.48
C ASN A 109 5.84 -7.83 -15.24
N GLU A 110 6.26 -6.64 -15.66
CA GLU A 110 7.58 -6.09 -15.35
C GLU A 110 7.66 -5.71 -13.86
N LEU A 111 6.66 -5.01 -13.34
CA LEU A 111 6.58 -4.58 -11.94
C LEU A 111 6.61 -5.75 -10.96
N ARG A 112 5.97 -6.86 -11.28
CA ARG A 112 5.97 -8.09 -10.46
C ARG A 112 7.36 -8.72 -10.29
N LYS A 113 8.34 -8.40 -11.13
CA LYS A 113 9.74 -8.86 -10.98
C LYS A 113 10.45 -8.14 -9.86
N HIS A 114 10.02 -6.92 -9.51
CA HIS A 114 10.59 -6.16 -8.39
C HIS A 114 10.01 -6.66 -7.06
N LYS A 115 10.88 -7.06 -6.15
CA LYS A 115 10.47 -7.55 -4.82
C LYS A 115 10.25 -6.43 -3.81
N LYS A 116 10.83 -5.26 -4.06
CA LYS A 116 10.71 -4.08 -3.21
C LYS A 116 10.11 -2.93 -4.03
N ILE A 117 8.92 -2.49 -3.67
CA ILE A 117 8.22 -1.41 -4.36
C ILE A 117 7.82 -0.32 -3.38
N LEU A 118 8.15 0.92 -3.73
CA LEU A 118 7.61 2.13 -3.14
C LEU A 118 6.50 2.65 -4.04
N VAL A 119 5.25 2.43 -3.67
CA VAL A 119 4.09 2.97 -4.38
C VAL A 119 3.85 4.40 -3.91
N ILE A 120 3.85 5.34 -4.84
CA ILE A 120 3.63 6.76 -4.56
C ILE A 120 2.21 7.11 -5.02
N ILE A 121 1.41 7.62 -4.10
CA ILE A 121 0.09 8.18 -4.36
C ILE A 121 0.05 9.61 -3.84
N GLY A 122 -0.73 10.46 -4.46
CA GLY A 122 -0.82 11.85 -4.07
C GLY A 122 -2.24 12.37 -4.05
N SER A 123 -2.43 13.49 -3.38
CA SER A 123 -3.66 14.25 -3.44
C SER A 123 -3.80 14.98 -4.80
N GLU A 124 -4.76 15.88 -4.92
CA GLU A 124 -5.18 16.55 -6.18
C GLU A 124 -4.04 17.11 -7.06
N LYS A 125 -2.96 17.60 -6.46
CA LYS A 125 -1.79 18.13 -7.19
C LYS A 125 -0.50 17.51 -6.68
N VAL A 126 0.01 16.55 -7.43
CA VAL A 126 1.32 15.96 -7.19
C VAL A 126 2.38 16.84 -7.88
N PRO A 127 3.47 17.22 -7.18
CA PRO A 127 4.55 17.96 -7.80
C PRO A 127 5.14 17.27 -9.04
N GLY A 128 5.39 18.01 -10.11
CA GLY A 128 5.97 17.46 -11.34
C GLY A 128 7.27 16.69 -11.16
N GLU A 129 8.04 17.04 -10.14
CA GLU A 129 9.27 16.34 -9.76
C GLU A 129 9.05 14.85 -9.42
N VAL A 130 7.86 14.48 -8.92
CA VAL A 130 7.54 13.07 -8.61
C VAL A 130 7.57 12.22 -9.87
N TYR A 131 7.10 12.75 -11.00
CA TYR A 131 7.13 12.06 -12.29
C TYR A 131 8.54 11.73 -12.76
N ILE A 132 9.51 12.57 -12.40
CA ILE A 132 10.92 12.41 -12.76
C ILE A 132 11.63 11.47 -11.77
N LEU A 133 11.30 11.55 -10.50
CA LEU A 133 11.92 10.73 -9.45
C LEU A 133 11.42 9.28 -9.42
N ALA A 134 10.19 9.05 -9.87
CA ALA A 134 9.63 7.70 -9.98
C ALA A 134 10.33 6.92 -11.12
N ASP A 135 10.53 5.63 -10.91
CA ASP A 135 11.02 4.72 -11.97
C ASP A 135 9.90 4.36 -12.94
N TYR A 136 8.66 4.40 -12.47
CA TYR A 136 7.46 4.11 -13.25
C TYR A 136 6.34 5.08 -12.90
N ASN A 137 5.69 5.64 -13.93
CA ASN A 137 4.43 6.36 -13.81
C ASN A 137 3.34 5.49 -14.42
N ILE A 138 2.40 5.00 -13.60
CA ILE A 138 1.44 3.95 -13.94
C ILE A 138 0.01 4.47 -13.76
N ALA A 139 -0.82 4.23 -14.76
CA ALA A 139 -2.24 4.48 -14.72
C ALA A 139 -3.01 3.16 -14.57
N VAL A 140 -3.87 3.05 -13.57
CA VAL A 140 -4.88 1.97 -13.52
C VAL A 140 -6.00 2.23 -14.52
N THR A 141 -6.22 3.48 -14.84
CA THR A 141 -7.01 3.99 -15.97
C THR A 141 -6.56 5.42 -16.27
N ASN A 142 -6.69 5.86 -17.50
CA ASN A 142 -6.43 7.25 -17.91
C ASN A 142 -7.68 8.15 -17.76
N GLN A 143 -8.61 7.78 -16.87
CA GLN A 143 -9.78 8.58 -16.51
C GLN A 143 -9.63 9.09 -15.07
N PRO A 144 -10.28 10.23 -14.70
CA PRO A 144 -10.29 10.71 -13.33
C PRO A 144 -10.84 9.63 -12.37
N HIS A 145 -10.12 9.38 -11.30
CA HIS A 145 -10.48 8.39 -10.28
C HIS A 145 -9.89 8.74 -8.91
N SER A 146 -10.34 8.05 -7.88
CA SER A 146 -9.81 8.16 -6.52
C SER A 146 -8.44 7.50 -6.39
N GLU A 147 -7.54 8.10 -5.58
CA GLU A 147 -6.26 7.50 -5.21
C GLU A 147 -6.43 6.16 -4.47
N VAL A 148 -7.51 5.99 -3.70
CA VAL A 148 -7.85 4.73 -3.02
C VAL A 148 -8.18 3.63 -4.03
N ALA A 149 -8.93 3.95 -5.08
CA ALA A 149 -9.26 3.02 -6.15
C ALA A 149 -8.00 2.60 -6.91
N ALA A 150 -7.15 3.56 -7.29
CA ALA A 150 -5.88 3.27 -7.95
C ALA A 150 -4.99 2.36 -7.12
N LEU A 151 -4.84 2.66 -5.83
CA LEU A 151 -4.06 1.85 -4.90
C LEU A 151 -4.60 0.43 -4.78
N SER A 152 -5.93 0.28 -4.65
CA SER A 152 -6.59 -1.02 -4.52
C SER A 152 -6.35 -1.89 -5.76
N ILE A 153 -6.58 -1.34 -6.95
CA ILE A 153 -6.39 -2.05 -8.22
C ILE A 153 -4.91 -2.40 -8.41
N PHE A 154 -4.01 -1.46 -8.13
CA PHE A 154 -2.57 -1.73 -8.26
C PHE A 154 -2.12 -2.89 -7.37
N LEU A 155 -2.51 -2.89 -6.09
CA LEU A 155 -2.15 -3.96 -5.15
C LEU A 155 -2.75 -5.29 -5.58
N HIS A 156 -4.02 -5.30 -6.00
CA HIS A 156 -4.69 -6.50 -6.50
C HIS A 156 -3.97 -7.09 -7.72
N GLU A 157 -3.69 -6.27 -8.71
CA GLU A 157 -2.95 -6.69 -9.89
C GLU A 157 -1.54 -7.17 -9.54
N TYR A 158 -0.82 -6.44 -8.69
CA TYR A 158 0.53 -6.81 -8.30
C TYR A 158 0.57 -8.19 -7.61
N PHE A 159 -0.31 -8.44 -6.66
CA PHE A 159 -0.39 -9.70 -5.91
C PHE A 159 -1.17 -10.81 -6.63
N LYS A 160 -1.80 -10.54 -7.76
CA LYS A 160 -2.65 -11.51 -8.50
C LYS A 160 -3.80 -12.06 -7.64
N GLY A 161 -4.43 -11.22 -6.84
CA GLY A 161 -5.53 -11.61 -5.95
C GLY A 161 -5.11 -12.37 -4.68
N LYS A 162 -3.83 -12.72 -4.51
CA LYS A 162 -3.35 -13.49 -3.34
C LYS A 162 -3.50 -12.72 -2.03
N GLU A 163 -3.46 -11.40 -2.07
CA GLU A 163 -3.65 -10.52 -0.91
C GLU A 163 -5.03 -10.68 -0.26
N LEU A 164 -6.06 -11.10 -1.01
CA LEU A 164 -7.42 -11.33 -0.50
C LEU A 164 -7.48 -12.47 0.52
N HIS A 165 -6.50 -13.36 0.50
CA HIS A 165 -6.38 -14.48 1.43
C HIS A 165 -5.33 -14.25 2.53
N LYS A 166 -4.78 -13.02 2.62
CA LYS A 166 -3.75 -12.67 3.60
C LYS A 166 -4.29 -12.86 5.03
N LYS A 167 -3.56 -13.62 5.83
CA LYS A 167 -3.85 -13.81 7.26
C LYS A 167 -3.03 -12.83 8.07
N PHE A 168 -3.66 -12.14 9.01
CA PHE A 168 -3.01 -11.18 9.90
C PHE A 168 -2.71 -11.84 11.25
N LYS A 169 -1.44 -11.75 11.68
CA LYS A 169 -1.01 -12.30 12.98
C LYS A 169 -1.51 -11.42 14.12
N ASN A 170 -1.69 -12.03 15.30
CA ASN A 170 -2.05 -11.32 16.55
C ASN A 170 -3.35 -10.51 16.48
N ALA A 171 -4.30 -10.90 15.62
CA ALA A 171 -5.62 -10.28 15.56
C ALA A 171 -6.43 -10.58 16.83
N LYS A 172 -6.97 -9.53 17.47
CA LYS A 172 -7.90 -9.64 18.61
C LYS A 172 -9.34 -9.79 18.15
N ILE A 173 -9.63 -9.38 16.93
CA ILE A 173 -10.95 -9.43 16.30
C ILE A 173 -10.83 -10.26 15.03
N LYS A 174 -11.75 -11.21 14.85
CA LYS A 174 -11.82 -12.04 13.66
C LYS A 174 -13.25 -12.10 13.14
N ILE A 175 -13.42 -11.93 11.84
CA ILE A 175 -14.71 -12.13 11.17
C ILE A 175 -14.83 -13.59 10.77
N ILE A 176 -15.97 -14.19 11.04
CA ILE A 176 -16.39 -15.46 10.44
C ILE A 176 -17.30 -15.10 9.27
N PRO A 177 -16.88 -15.37 8.03
CA PRO A 177 -17.71 -15.09 6.86
C PRO A 177 -19.09 -15.73 6.97
N SER A 178 -20.12 -15.00 6.58
CA SER A 178 -21.50 -15.45 6.62
C SER A 178 -22.27 -14.83 5.46
N GLU A 179 -23.16 -15.58 4.85
CA GLU A 179 -24.06 -15.05 3.81
C GLU A 179 -25.02 -13.99 4.35
N ARG A 180 -25.39 -14.14 5.63
CA ARG A 180 -26.35 -13.24 6.29
C ARG A 180 -25.89 -12.93 7.71
N GLY A 181 -25.75 -11.63 8.00
CA GLY A 181 -25.42 -11.15 9.35
C GLY A 181 -23.92 -10.94 9.58
N LYS A 182 -23.58 -10.60 10.84
CA LYS A 182 -22.23 -10.23 11.28
C LYS A 182 -21.74 -11.19 12.35
N ASN A 183 -20.86 -12.10 12.02
CA ASN A 183 -20.26 -13.03 12.96
C ASN A 183 -18.84 -12.57 13.29
N VAL A 184 -18.61 -12.15 14.53
CA VAL A 184 -17.33 -11.60 15.00
C VAL A 184 -16.89 -12.31 16.27
N ILE A 185 -15.66 -12.82 16.26
CA ILE A 185 -15.00 -13.36 17.46
C ILE A 185 -14.06 -12.29 18.00
N LYS A 186 -14.14 -12.01 19.28
CA LYS A 186 -13.17 -11.20 20.04
C LYS A 186 -12.37 -12.14 20.95
N LYS A 187 -11.04 -11.95 20.94
CA LYS A 187 -10.11 -12.63 21.85
C LYS A 187 -9.76 -11.72 23.01
#